data_c7ca2e25448c623977f3f599c2ec86c7
#
_entry.id   c7ca2e25448c623977f3f599c2ec86c7
#
_cell.length_a   1.000
_cell.length_b   1.000
_cell.length_c   1.000
_cell.angle_alpha   90.00
_cell.angle_beta   90.00
_cell.angle_gamma   90.00
#
_symmetry.space_group_name_H-M   'P 1'
#
loop_
_entity.id
_entity.type
_entity.pdbx_description
1 polymer ?
#
loop_
_entity_poly.entity_id
_entity_poly.type
_entity_poly.pdbx_seq_one_letter_code
_entity_poly.pdbx_strand_id
1 'polypeptide(L)'
;MKTGSLTPYDIVNTIIRNRGGMASSERKVLDATWNALENYVTSDNTLVVVDGSGSMYGGSSVKPVAVAESLGIYFAERNKGAFRNHFITFSTNPQLVEIKGRDIFEKALYCMSYNECSNTNIEKTFDLILNTAVKNRLKQSDMPSRLIIISDMEFDIA
;
A
#
# COMPACT_ATOMS: atom_id res chain seq x y z
N MET A 1 -28.38 -14.71 4.58
CA MET A 1 -27.24 -14.10 3.89
C MET A 1 -26.38 -13.39 4.95
N LYS A 2 -25.18 -13.88 5.21
CA LYS A 2 -24.21 -13.10 6.03
C LYS A 2 -23.79 -11.90 5.19
N THR A 3 -24.23 -10.72 5.52
CA THR A 3 -23.63 -9.47 5.06
C THR A 3 -22.26 -9.37 5.69
N GLY A 4 -21.30 -10.12 5.16
CA GLY A 4 -19.91 -9.98 5.55
C GLY A 4 -19.46 -8.58 5.17
N SER A 5 -18.97 -7.83 6.15
CA SER A 5 -18.29 -6.56 5.91
C SER A 5 -17.18 -6.79 4.91
N LEU A 6 -17.14 -6.01 3.82
CA LEU A 6 -16.04 -6.08 2.86
C LEU A 6 -14.73 -5.70 3.56
N THR A 7 -13.69 -6.48 3.30
CA THR A 7 -12.35 -6.19 3.81
C THR A 7 -11.62 -5.21 2.88
N PRO A 8 -10.53 -4.57 3.33
CA PRO A 8 -9.66 -3.77 2.44
C PRO A 8 -9.28 -4.54 1.18
N TYR A 9 -8.94 -5.83 1.31
CA TYR A 9 -8.62 -6.71 0.20
C TYR A 9 -9.76 -6.82 -0.81
N ASP A 10 -10.99 -7.08 -0.35
CA ASP A 10 -12.15 -7.27 -1.25
C ASP A 10 -12.40 -6.03 -2.11
N ILE A 11 -12.26 -4.84 -1.52
CA ILE A 11 -12.43 -3.56 -2.20
C ILE A 11 -11.38 -3.39 -3.28
N VAL A 12 -10.08 -3.50 -2.92
CA VAL A 12 -8.99 -3.30 -3.86
C VAL A 12 -8.94 -4.39 -4.93
N ASN A 13 -9.22 -5.65 -4.58
CA ASN A 13 -9.32 -6.73 -5.56
C ASN A 13 -10.43 -6.49 -6.60
N THR A 14 -11.56 -5.93 -6.16
CA THR A 14 -12.64 -5.52 -7.07
C THR A 14 -12.16 -4.43 -8.03
N ILE A 15 -11.41 -3.44 -7.55
CA ILE A 15 -10.84 -2.38 -8.37
C ILE A 15 -9.84 -2.96 -9.38
N ILE A 16 -8.94 -3.85 -8.95
CA ILE A 16 -7.95 -4.47 -9.84
C ILE A 16 -8.62 -5.24 -10.98
N ARG A 17 -9.70 -5.97 -10.69
CA ARG A 17 -10.46 -6.71 -11.70
C ARG A 17 -11.17 -5.79 -12.71
N ASN A 18 -11.52 -4.58 -12.30
CA ASN A 18 -12.22 -3.59 -13.11
C ASN A 18 -11.34 -2.37 -13.48
N ARG A 19 -10.02 -2.56 -13.54
CA ARG A 19 -9.06 -1.48 -13.82
C ARG A 19 -9.28 -0.76 -15.15
N GLY A 20 -9.96 -1.39 -16.11
CA GLY A 20 -10.33 -0.78 -17.39
C GLY A 20 -11.46 0.25 -17.31
N GLY A 21 -12.13 0.32 -16.17
CA GLY A 21 -13.21 1.28 -15.90
C GLY A 21 -14.28 0.70 -14.96
N MET A 22 -14.89 1.58 -14.20
CA MET A 22 -15.95 1.25 -13.26
C MET A 22 -17.00 2.37 -13.28
N ALA A 23 -18.28 1.99 -13.19
CA ALA A 23 -19.37 2.96 -13.16
C ALA A 23 -19.25 3.90 -11.95
N SER A 24 -19.66 5.16 -12.12
CA SER A 24 -19.56 6.17 -11.05
C SER A 24 -20.34 5.77 -9.78
N SER A 25 -21.46 5.09 -9.93
CA SER A 25 -22.25 4.58 -8.79
C SER A 25 -21.51 3.50 -8.01
N GLU A 26 -20.85 2.57 -8.71
CA GLU A 26 -20.04 1.51 -8.08
C GLU A 26 -18.82 2.10 -7.37
N ARG A 27 -18.14 3.05 -7.98
CA ARG A 27 -17.01 3.75 -7.36
C ARG A 27 -17.43 4.44 -6.05
N LYS A 28 -18.57 5.11 -6.03
CA LYS A 28 -19.11 5.76 -4.84
C LYS A 28 -19.40 4.76 -3.72
N VAL A 29 -19.96 3.60 -4.06
CA VAL A 29 -20.26 2.55 -3.08
C VAL A 29 -18.96 1.99 -2.49
N LEU A 30 -17.96 1.69 -3.33
CA LEU A 30 -16.65 1.19 -2.85
C LEU A 30 -15.94 2.22 -1.99
N ASP A 31 -15.95 3.49 -2.39
CA ASP A 31 -15.32 4.55 -1.61
C ASP A 31 -16.01 4.78 -0.26
N ALA A 32 -17.34 4.76 -0.22
CA ALA A 32 -18.08 4.83 1.03
C ALA A 32 -17.79 3.64 1.94
N THR A 33 -17.69 2.43 1.37
CA THR A 33 -17.35 1.22 2.12
C THR A 33 -15.91 1.29 2.67
N TRP A 34 -14.96 1.77 1.86
CA TRP A 34 -13.58 1.98 2.27
C TRP A 34 -13.46 2.96 3.44
N ASN A 35 -14.16 4.08 3.35
CA ASN A 35 -14.16 5.10 4.39
C ASN A 35 -14.87 4.66 5.68
N ALA A 36 -15.77 3.69 5.58
CA ALA A 36 -16.47 3.10 6.73
C ALA A 36 -15.71 1.95 7.39
N LEU A 37 -14.57 1.51 6.83
CA LEU A 37 -13.73 0.48 7.42
C LEU A 37 -13.28 0.89 8.82
N GLU A 38 -13.40 -0.03 9.77
CA GLU A 38 -12.94 0.17 11.14
C GLU A 38 -11.44 0.46 11.18
N ASN A 39 -11.05 1.39 12.04
CA ASN A 39 -9.63 1.76 12.18
C ASN A 39 -8.95 0.89 13.24
N TYR A 40 -8.22 -0.12 12.78
CA TYR A 40 -7.39 -0.98 13.63
C TYR A 40 -5.94 -0.48 13.78
N VAL A 41 -5.61 0.65 13.14
CA VAL A 41 -4.28 1.25 13.24
C VAL A 41 -4.16 1.98 14.57
N THR A 42 -3.31 1.47 15.43
CA THR A 42 -2.98 2.12 16.70
C THR A 42 -2.22 3.43 16.46
N SER A 43 -1.90 4.16 17.52
CA SER A 43 -1.22 5.47 17.44
C SER A 43 0.21 5.41 16.88
N ASP A 44 0.67 4.24 16.50
CA ASP A 44 2.04 4.02 16.01
C ASP A 44 2.26 4.63 14.62
N ASN A 45 3.42 5.20 14.44
CA ASN A 45 3.90 5.67 13.15
C ASN A 45 4.38 4.46 12.32
N THR A 46 3.44 3.82 11.61
CA THR A 46 3.69 2.62 10.81
C THR A 46 3.91 2.99 9.36
N LEU A 47 5.03 2.57 8.79
CA LEU A 47 5.31 2.69 7.36
C LEU A 47 5.23 1.32 6.70
N VAL A 48 4.54 1.23 5.56
CA VAL A 48 4.35 -0.02 4.82
C VAL A 48 5.23 -0.02 3.58
N VAL A 49 5.85 -1.16 3.34
CA VAL A 49 6.60 -1.47 2.12
C VAL A 49 5.80 -2.48 1.31
N VAL A 50 5.43 -2.08 0.10
CA VAL A 50 4.55 -2.84 -0.79
C VAL A 50 5.35 -3.46 -1.91
N ASP A 51 5.31 -4.78 -2.00
CA ASP A 51 5.89 -5.53 -3.09
C ASP A 51 4.94 -5.53 -4.29
N GLY A 52 5.39 -4.94 -5.39
CA GLY A 52 4.67 -4.90 -6.66
C GLY A 52 5.32 -5.77 -7.74
N SER A 53 6.19 -6.71 -7.37
CA SER A 53 6.86 -7.61 -8.30
C SER A 53 5.90 -8.50 -9.09
N GLY A 54 6.39 -9.08 -10.19
CA GLY A 54 5.58 -9.90 -11.09
C GLY A 54 4.96 -11.12 -10.43
N SER A 55 5.65 -11.75 -9.48
CA SER A 55 5.17 -12.91 -8.70
C SER A 55 3.91 -12.59 -7.91
N MET A 56 3.77 -11.35 -7.42
CA MET A 56 2.60 -10.87 -6.68
C MET A 56 1.29 -10.89 -7.48
N TYR A 57 1.37 -10.96 -8.81
CA TYR A 57 0.20 -11.07 -9.71
C TYR A 57 -0.22 -12.50 -9.99
N GLY A 58 0.62 -13.47 -9.64
CA GLY A 58 0.36 -14.89 -9.80
C GLY A 58 -0.61 -15.46 -8.78
N GLY A 59 -0.77 -16.79 -8.86
CA GLY A 59 -1.43 -17.56 -7.82
C GLY A 59 -2.93 -17.77 -7.97
N SER A 60 -3.49 -18.32 -6.92
CA SER A 60 -4.82 -18.85 -6.77
C SER A 60 -5.94 -17.76 -6.67
N SER A 61 -6.99 -18.06 -5.94
CA SER A 61 -8.15 -17.20 -5.73
C SER A 61 -7.82 -15.86 -5.04
N VAL A 62 -6.79 -15.80 -4.20
CA VAL A 62 -6.32 -14.57 -3.54
C VAL A 62 -5.13 -14.02 -4.31
N LYS A 63 -5.22 -12.75 -4.72
CA LYS A 63 -4.12 -12.05 -5.40
C LYS A 63 -3.21 -11.37 -4.38
N PRO A 64 -1.94 -11.78 -4.24
CA PRO A 64 -1.01 -11.15 -3.30
C PRO A 64 -0.89 -9.65 -3.49
N VAL A 65 -0.86 -9.17 -4.73
CA VAL A 65 -0.80 -7.74 -5.04
C VAL A 65 -2.00 -6.96 -4.46
N ALA A 66 -3.21 -7.55 -4.48
CA ALA A 66 -4.39 -6.90 -3.92
C ALA A 66 -4.31 -6.80 -2.39
N VAL A 67 -3.71 -7.80 -1.74
CA VAL A 67 -3.44 -7.77 -0.29
C VAL A 67 -2.44 -6.65 0.02
N ALA A 68 -1.31 -6.63 -0.69
CA ALA A 68 -0.23 -5.68 -0.45
C ALA A 68 -0.70 -4.23 -0.68
N GLU A 69 -1.34 -3.95 -1.80
CA GLU A 69 -1.87 -2.61 -2.12
C GLU A 69 -2.96 -2.16 -1.14
N SER A 70 -3.89 -3.05 -0.79
CA SER A 70 -4.97 -2.70 0.12
C SER A 70 -4.46 -2.34 1.51
N LEU A 71 -3.52 -3.11 2.04
CA LEU A 71 -2.92 -2.84 3.34
C LEU A 71 -1.99 -1.62 3.27
N GLY A 72 -1.24 -1.45 2.17
CA GLY A 72 -0.41 -0.27 1.96
C GLY A 72 -1.22 1.02 2.06
N ILE A 73 -2.33 1.11 1.31
CA ILE A 73 -3.22 2.28 1.33
C ILE A 73 -3.88 2.42 2.71
N TYR A 74 -4.40 1.32 3.26
CA TYR A 74 -5.11 1.32 4.54
C TYR A 74 -4.26 1.87 5.69
N PHE A 75 -3.02 1.40 5.84
CA PHE A 75 -2.11 1.87 6.87
C PHE A 75 -1.62 3.30 6.62
N ALA A 76 -1.28 3.63 5.36
CA ALA A 76 -0.80 4.97 5.01
C ALA A 76 -1.82 6.06 5.32
N GLU A 77 -3.09 5.86 4.99
CA GLU A 77 -4.16 6.83 5.27
C GLU A 77 -4.43 7.01 6.76
N ARG A 78 -4.23 5.95 7.55
CA ARG A 78 -4.50 5.93 9.00
C ARG A 78 -3.27 6.24 9.85
N ASN A 79 -2.09 6.34 9.24
CA ASN A 79 -0.87 6.78 9.92
C ASN A 79 -1.04 8.23 10.42
N LYS A 80 -0.60 8.49 11.65
CA LYS A 80 -0.66 9.81 12.27
C LYS A 80 0.69 10.52 12.31
N GLY A 81 1.76 9.87 11.85
CA GLY A 81 3.13 10.38 11.86
C GLY A 81 3.50 11.15 10.60
N ALA A 82 4.79 11.44 10.47
CA ALA A 82 5.37 12.19 9.36
C ALA A 82 5.18 11.51 7.99
N PHE A 83 5.02 10.19 7.98
CA PHE A 83 4.81 9.39 6.76
C PHE A 83 3.33 9.13 6.44
N ARG A 84 2.42 9.90 7.01
CA ARG A 84 1.00 9.81 6.66
C ARG A 84 0.80 9.94 5.14
N ASN A 85 -0.09 9.13 4.58
CA ASN A 85 -0.36 9.04 3.14
C ASN A 85 0.83 8.60 2.29
N HIS A 86 1.85 7.99 2.87
CA HIS A 86 2.99 7.47 2.14
C HIS A 86 3.15 5.98 2.36
N PHE A 87 3.64 5.30 1.35
CA PHE A 87 4.17 3.94 1.41
C PHE A 87 5.46 3.86 0.61
N ILE A 88 6.21 2.77 0.78
CA ILE A 88 7.43 2.51 0.01
C ILE A 88 7.18 1.38 -0.97
N THR A 89 7.62 1.54 -2.21
CA THR A 89 7.67 0.43 -3.18
C THR A 89 8.84 -0.48 -2.85
N PHE A 90 8.60 -1.80 -2.84
CA PHE A 90 9.67 -2.77 -2.64
C PHE A 90 10.19 -3.23 -3.99
N SER A 91 11.27 -2.61 -4.46
CA SER A 91 11.86 -2.82 -5.78
C SER A 91 13.38 -2.67 -5.73
N THR A 92 14.05 -2.86 -6.86
CA THR A 92 15.50 -2.57 -6.99
C THR A 92 15.83 -1.10 -6.68
N ASN A 93 14.89 -0.20 -6.99
CA ASN A 93 14.98 1.22 -6.68
C ASN A 93 13.74 1.66 -5.90
N PRO A 94 13.67 1.41 -4.59
CA PRO A 94 12.50 1.72 -3.78
C PRO A 94 12.20 3.22 -3.80
N GLN A 95 10.93 3.56 -3.82
CA GLN A 95 10.43 4.93 -3.84
C GLN A 95 9.47 5.17 -2.69
N LEU A 96 9.56 6.34 -2.07
CA LEU A 96 8.56 6.83 -1.14
C LEU A 96 7.45 7.49 -1.95
N VAL A 97 6.27 6.89 -1.96
CA VAL A 97 5.12 7.32 -2.76
C VAL A 97 4.09 7.98 -1.88
N GLU A 98 3.73 9.21 -2.21
CA GLU A 98 2.55 9.87 -1.64
C GLU A 98 1.31 9.42 -2.39
N ILE A 99 0.31 8.89 -1.66
CA ILE A 99 -0.94 8.39 -2.25
C ILE A 99 -1.78 9.56 -2.76
N LYS A 100 -2.18 9.48 -4.03
CA LYS A 100 -3.02 10.50 -4.70
C LYS A 100 -4.26 9.86 -5.31
N GLY A 101 -5.36 10.59 -5.29
CA GLY A 101 -6.64 10.18 -5.85
C GLY A 101 -7.83 10.75 -5.08
N ARG A 102 -8.95 10.92 -5.78
CA ARG A 102 -10.19 11.49 -5.21
C ARG A 102 -11.02 10.46 -4.46
N ASP A 103 -10.89 9.21 -4.84
CA ASP A 103 -11.59 8.06 -4.26
C ASP A 103 -10.66 6.84 -4.20
N ILE A 104 -11.10 5.78 -3.54
CA ILE A 104 -10.29 4.55 -3.42
C ILE A 104 -9.95 3.93 -4.78
N PHE A 105 -10.80 4.08 -5.79
CA PHE A 105 -10.52 3.58 -7.13
C PHE A 105 -9.31 4.27 -7.74
N GLU A 106 -9.26 5.60 -7.73
CA GLU A 106 -8.11 6.37 -8.25
C GLU A 106 -6.85 6.11 -7.42
N LYS A 107 -6.96 6.05 -6.09
CA LYS A 107 -5.82 5.79 -5.20
C LYS A 107 -5.20 4.42 -5.48
N ALA A 108 -6.01 3.37 -5.61
CA ALA A 108 -5.51 2.04 -5.90
C ALA A 108 -4.81 1.97 -7.26
N LEU A 109 -5.40 2.54 -8.31
CA LEU A 109 -4.76 2.58 -9.63
C LEU A 109 -3.48 3.42 -9.63
N TYR A 110 -3.48 4.53 -8.91
CA TYR A 110 -2.29 5.38 -8.76
C TYR A 110 -1.15 4.62 -8.08
N CYS A 111 -1.42 3.95 -6.96
CA CYS A 111 -0.42 3.16 -6.25
C CYS A 111 0.12 2.03 -7.11
N MET A 112 -0.74 1.31 -7.83
CA MET A 112 -0.35 0.23 -8.73
C MET A 112 0.51 0.71 -9.91
N SER A 113 0.42 1.97 -10.31
CA SER A 113 1.27 2.52 -11.38
C SER A 113 2.75 2.58 -11.02
N TYR A 114 3.08 2.45 -9.73
CA TYR A 114 4.45 2.36 -9.22
C TYR A 114 4.97 0.94 -9.09
N ASN A 115 4.15 -0.07 -9.40
CA ASN A 115 4.58 -1.46 -9.35
C ASN A 115 5.57 -1.75 -10.47
N GLU A 116 6.75 -2.21 -10.07
CA GLU A 116 7.80 -2.61 -10.99
C GLU A 116 8.05 -4.12 -10.84
N CYS A 117 8.13 -4.83 -11.96
CA CYS A 117 8.59 -6.21 -12.00
C CYS A 117 10.11 -6.23 -11.87
N SER A 118 10.62 -5.86 -10.72
CA SER A 118 12.04 -5.80 -10.42
C SER A 118 12.35 -6.51 -9.10
N ASN A 119 13.63 -6.80 -8.91
CA ASN A 119 14.15 -7.43 -7.72
C ASN A 119 13.95 -6.55 -6.48
N THR A 120 13.78 -7.16 -5.33
CA THR A 120 13.51 -6.48 -4.06
C THR A 120 14.82 -6.26 -3.29
N ASN A 121 15.10 -5.02 -2.88
CA ASN A 121 16.30 -4.67 -2.13
C ASN A 121 15.95 -4.01 -0.79
N ILE A 122 16.11 -4.77 0.28
CA ILE A 122 15.76 -4.33 1.64
C ILE A 122 16.73 -3.26 2.16
N GLU A 123 18.01 -3.35 1.84
CA GLU A 123 19.02 -2.37 2.25
C GLU A 123 18.70 -0.98 1.70
N LYS A 124 18.42 -0.90 0.40
CA LYS A 124 18.01 0.36 -0.23
C LYS A 124 16.71 0.94 0.34
N THR A 125 15.82 0.08 0.83
CA THR A 125 14.59 0.53 1.50
C THR A 125 14.93 1.28 2.80
N PHE A 126 15.84 0.75 3.61
CA PHE A 126 16.30 1.45 4.81
C PHE A 126 17.08 2.72 4.48
N ASP A 127 17.94 2.69 3.46
CA ASP A 127 18.66 3.87 2.99
C ASP A 127 17.71 4.99 2.55
N LEU A 128 16.62 4.63 1.85
CA LEU A 128 15.59 5.58 1.45
C LEU A 128 14.93 6.26 2.66
N ILE A 129 14.59 5.50 3.70
CA ILE A 129 13.98 6.03 4.93
C ILE A 129 14.95 6.99 5.60
N LEU A 130 16.21 6.59 5.77
CA LEU A 130 17.25 7.41 6.42
C LEU A 130 17.53 8.69 5.63
N ASN A 131 17.71 8.57 4.32
CA ASN A 131 17.97 9.72 3.45
C ASN A 131 16.80 10.69 3.45
N THR A 132 15.56 10.18 3.46
CA THR A 132 14.34 11.01 3.57
C THR A 132 14.32 11.75 4.90
N ALA A 133 14.63 11.06 5.99
CA ALA A 133 14.68 11.65 7.32
C ALA A 133 15.73 12.77 7.41
N VAL A 134 16.94 12.53 6.93
CA VAL A 134 18.03 13.52 6.92
C VAL A 134 17.66 14.73 6.06
N LYS A 135 17.18 14.50 4.82
CA LYS A 135 16.80 15.56 3.89
C LYS A 135 15.69 16.46 4.46
N ASN A 136 14.72 15.87 5.14
CA ASN A 136 13.59 16.61 5.72
C ASN A 136 13.81 17.02 7.18
N ARG A 137 15.00 16.77 7.74
CA ARG A 137 15.34 17.10 9.14
C ARG A 137 14.35 16.54 10.15
N LEU A 138 13.89 15.30 9.93
CA LEU A 138 12.97 14.62 10.83
C LEU A 138 13.65 14.36 12.17
N LYS A 139 12.90 14.52 13.25
CA LYS A 139 13.34 14.15 14.59
C LYS A 139 13.23 12.63 14.77
N GLN A 140 13.91 12.08 15.76
CA GLN A 140 13.78 10.67 16.11
C GLN A 140 12.32 10.26 16.40
N SER A 141 11.54 11.17 16.98
CA SER A 141 10.10 10.97 17.25
C SER A 141 9.25 10.88 16.00
N ASP A 142 9.73 11.40 14.86
CA ASP A 142 9.01 11.42 13.59
C ASP A 142 9.33 10.18 12.73
N MET A 143 10.35 9.41 13.15
CA MET A 143 10.73 8.18 12.45
C MET A 143 9.67 7.09 12.63
N PRO A 144 9.48 6.21 11.64
CA PRO A 144 8.58 5.09 11.78
C PRO A 144 8.95 4.23 12.99
N SER A 145 8.00 3.98 13.87
CA SER A 145 8.16 3.05 14.99
C SER A 145 8.00 1.60 14.55
N ARG A 146 7.35 1.40 13.41
CA ARG A 146 7.10 0.08 12.82
C ARG A 146 7.21 0.13 11.30
N LEU A 147 7.88 -0.87 10.75
CA LEU A 147 7.95 -1.12 9.31
C LEU A 147 7.23 -2.44 9.02
N ILE A 148 6.25 -2.42 8.12
CA ILE A 148 5.54 -3.61 7.65
C ILE A 148 5.92 -3.83 6.20
N ILE A 149 6.53 -4.98 5.91
CA ILE A 149 6.88 -5.38 4.54
C ILE A 149 5.88 -6.44 4.10
N ILE A 150 5.20 -6.20 2.99
CA ILE A 150 4.20 -7.12 2.42
C ILE A 150 4.72 -7.63 1.09
N SER A 151 5.13 -8.87 1.08
CA SER A 151 5.77 -9.55 -0.04
C SER A 151 5.40 -11.04 -0.04
N ASP A 152 5.52 -11.71 -1.18
CA ASP A 152 5.45 -13.16 -1.29
C ASP A 152 6.76 -13.86 -0.89
N MET A 153 7.75 -13.08 -0.41
CA MET A 153 9.05 -13.55 0.07
C MET A 153 9.95 -14.16 -1.02
N GLU A 154 9.65 -13.97 -2.29
CA GLU A 154 10.56 -14.30 -3.38
C GLU A 154 11.65 -13.24 -3.51
N PHE A 155 12.59 -13.26 -2.55
CA PHE A 155 13.76 -12.37 -2.57
C PHE A 155 14.85 -12.96 -3.44
N ASP A 156 15.52 -12.11 -4.21
CA ASP A 156 16.74 -12.56 -4.89
C ASP A 156 17.84 -12.84 -3.87
N ILE A 157 18.52 -13.94 -4.13
CA ILE A 157 19.77 -14.25 -3.42
C ILE A 157 20.80 -13.26 -3.94
N ALA A 158 21.31 -12.45 -3.02
CA ALA A 158 22.40 -11.52 -3.29
C ALA A 158 23.68 -12.27 -3.67
#